data_a589779504246fa7840e55958ca9b8e8
#
_entry.id   a589779504246fa7840e55958ca9b8e8
#
_cell.length_a   1.000
_cell.length_b   1.000
_cell.length_c   1.000
_cell.angle_alpha   90.00
_cell.angle_beta   90.00
_cell.angle_gamma   90.00
#
_symmetry.space_group_name_H-M   'P 1'
#
loop_
_entity.id
_entity.type
_entity.pdbx_description
1 polymer ?
#
loop_
_entity_poly.entity_id
_entity_poly.type
_entity_poly.pdbx_seq_one_letter_code
_entity_poly.pdbx_strand_id
1 'polypeptide(L)'
;MKNLIPITGLAALMLAGIAAAAGAQGTAEPPRQEVWLGENLAVSYAARIEGDWLVVDAWHEPGWHTYAMDNVQRAREVTGKARPDTELPTVITPSPEIELAPSWRQTAPTELSQPELRWYTWGFADRSFFAARVLRADPGGWVQVDAQACTDRLCAMVDGLRVPVTESGGRSVDPESLATVQSAEE
;
A
#
# COMPACT_ATOMS: atom_id res chain seq x y z
N MET A 1 86.34 -30.06 -12.17
CA MET A 1 85.85 -29.21 -11.07
C MET A 1 84.56 -28.60 -11.62
N LYS A 2 83.42 -29.10 -11.13
CA LYS A 2 82.08 -28.74 -11.64
C LYS A 2 81.38 -27.81 -10.64
N ASN A 3 81.14 -26.59 -11.03
CA ASN A 3 80.35 -25.63 -10.24
C ASN A 3 78.86 -25.82 -10.47
N LEU A 4 78.12 -26.20 -9.44
CA LEU A 4 76.69 -26.19 -9.41
C LEU A 4 76.18 -24.81 -8.94
N ILE A 5 75.29 -24.24 -9.71
CA ILE A 5 74.55 -23.02 -9.38
C ILE A 5 73.16 -23.43 -8.84
N PRO A 6 72.71 -23.00 -7.67
CA PRO A 6 71.36 -23.27 -7.19
C PRO A 6 70.38 -22.24 -7.81
N ILE A 7 69.32 -22.73 -8.43
CA ILE A 7 68.21 -21.92 -8.91
C ILE A 7 67.19 -21.79 -7.77
N THR A 8 67.09 -20.60 -7.20
CA THR A 8 66.06 -20.24 -6.21
C THR A 8 64.80 -19.83 -6.97
N GLY A 9 63.79 -20.71 -6.97
CA GLY A 9 62.47 -20.42 -7.51
C GLY A 9 61.63 -19.55 -6.55
N LEU A 10 61.26 -18.37 -7.05
CA LEU A 10 60.31 -17.47 -6.34
C LEU A 10 58.90 -17.87 -6.75
N ALA A 11 58.15 -18.47 -5.84
CA ALA A 11 56.74 -18.76 -6.01
C ALA A 11 55.91 -17.50 -5.65
N ALA A 12 55.38 -16.85 -6.67
CA ALA A 12 54.44 -15.75 -6.48
C ALA A 12 53.03 -16.31 -6.27
N LEU A 13 52.52 -16.17 -5.00
CA LEU A 13 51.15 -16.44 -4.67
C LEU A 13 50.28 -15.31 -5.21
N MET A 14 49.48 -15.60 -6.26
CA MET A 14 48.42 -14.73 -6.72
C MET A 14 47.18 -14.95 -5.80
N LEU A 15 46.91 -14.04 -4.87
CA LEU A 15 45.63 -13.95 -4.20
C LEU A 15 44.60 -13.35 -5.17
N ALA A 16 43.74 -14.20 -5.76
CA ALA A 16 42.58 -13.77 -6.48
C ALA A 16 41.53 -13.29 -5.46
N GLY A 17 41.39 -11.95 -5.33
CA GLY A 17 40.32 -11.34 -4.55
C GLY A 17 38.99 -11.59 -5.25
N ILE A 18 38.11 -12.41 -4.63
CA ILE A 18 36.71 -12.54 -5.02
C ILE A 18 36.01 -11.28 -4.53
N ALA A 19 35.83 -10.30 -5.40
CA ALA A 19 34.90 -9.19 -5.15
C ALA A 19 33.48 -9.77 -5.17
N ALA A 20 32.88 -9.96 -3.99
CA ALA A 20 31.46 -10.23 -3.85
C ALA A 20 30.71 -9.00 -4.37
N ALA A 21 30.14 -9.08 -5.58
CA ALA A 21 29.17 -8.12 -6.06
C ALA A 21 27.95 -8.21 -5.13
N ALA A 22 27.82 -7.25 -4.22
CA ALA A 22 26.57 -7.02 -3.51
C ALA A 22 25.53 -6.63 -4.57
N GLY A 23 24.79 -7.61 -5.06
CA GLY A 23 23.67 -7.40 -5.95
C GLY A 23 22.68 -6.49 -5.21
N ALA A 24 22.40 -5.33 -5.76
CA ALA A 24 21.26 -4.53 -5.34
C ALA A 24 20.01 -5.43 -5.50
N GLN A 25 19.51 -5.95 -4.38
CA GLN A 25 18.22 -6.63 -4.34
C GLN A 25 17.19 -5.53 -4.58
N GLY A 26 16.83 -5.32 -5.86
CA GLY A 26 15.66 -4.54 -6.21
C GLY A 26 14.50 -5.19 -5.50
N THR A 27 13.89 -4.46 -4.56
CA THR A 27 12.68 -4.92 -3.89
C THR A 27 11.61 -5.13 -4.96
N ALA A 28 11.33 -6.38 -5.29
CA ALA A 28 10.27 -6.71 -6.23
C ALA A 28 8.97 -6.06 -5.73
N GLU A 29 8.23 -5.41 -6.62
CA GLU A 29 6.92 -4.90 -6.25
C GLU A 29 6.02 -6.07 -5.81
N PRO A 30 5.22 -5.89 -4.73
CA PRO A 30 4.29 -6.94 -4.30
C PRO A 30 3.24 -7.19 -5.39
N PRO A 31 2.71 -8.42 -5.49
CA PRO A 31 1.67 -8.75 -6.44
C PRO A 31 0.45 -7.85 -6.22
N ARG A 32 -0.05 -7.25 -7.31
CA ARG A 32 -1.22 -6.39 -7.27
C ARG A 32 -2.48 -7.18 -7.56
N GLN A 33 -3.57 -6.83 -6.89
CA GLN A 33 -4.92 -7.26 -7.22
C GLN A 33 -5.62 -6.12 -7.94
N GLU A 34 -6.13 -6.39 -9.13
CA GLU A 34 -6.65 -5.40 -10.06
C GLU A 34 -8.18 -5.37 -10.06
N VAL A 35 -8.75 -4.18 -10.19
CA VAL A 35 -10.19 -3.93 -10.30
C VAL A 35 -10.47 -3.33 -11.66
N TRP A 36 -11.32 -4.02 -12.42
CA TRP A 36 -11.66 -3.67 -13.78
C TRP A 36 -13.13 -3.31 -13.92
N LEU A 37 -13.43 -2.30 -14.74
CA LEU A 37 -14.78 -2.01 -15.23
C LEU A 37 -14.80 -2.24 -16.74
N GLY A 38 -15.30 -3.40 -17.17
CA GLY A 38 -15.14 -3.86 -18.55
C GLY A 38 -13.68 -4.05 -18.91
N GLU A 39 -13.17 -3.30 -19.89
CA GLU A 39 -11.75 -3.33 -20.32
C GLU A 39 -10.89 -2.25 -19.65
N ASN A 40 -11.47 -1.43 -18.78
CA ASN A 40 -10.74 -0.34 -18.12
C ASN A 40 -10.28 -0.77 -16.74
N LEU A 41 -8.96 -0.77 -16.52
CA LEU A 41 -8.40 -0.87 -15.18
C LEU A 41 -8.75 0.39 -14.41
N ALA A 42 -9.32 0.25 -13.23
CA ALA A 42 -9.73 1.37 -12.39
C ALA A 42 -8.70 1.64 -11.29
N VAL A 43 -8.40 0.62 -10.52
CA VAL A 43 -7.48 0.69 -9.38
C VAL A 43 -6.85 -0.68 -9.15
N SER A 44 -5.65 -0.70 -8.60
CA SER A 44 -5.01 -1.93 -8.15
C SER A 44 -4.49 -1.79 -6.72
N TYR A 45 -4.49 -2.89 -5.97
CA TYR A 45 -4.10 -2.94 -4.57
C TYR A 45 -2.98 -3.94 -4.35
N ALA A 46 -2.06 -3.61 -3.43
CA ALA A 46 -1.10 -4.56 -2.88
C ALA A 46 -0.98 -4.34 -1.37
N ALA A 47 -0.66 -5.39 -0.62
CA ALA A 47 -0.50 -5.31 0.82
C ALA A 47 0.81 -5.96 1.27
N ARG A 48 1.44 -5.39 2.30
CA ARG A 48 2.67 -5.90 2.89
C ARG A 48 2.77 -5.57 4.38
N ILE A 49 3.61 -6.32 5.07
CA ILE A 49 4.10 -5.94 6.40
C ILE A 49 5.42 -5.20 6.22
N GLU A 50 5.53 -4.02 6.79
CA GLU A 50 6.75 -3.20 6.82
C GLU A 50 7.04 -2.81 8.27
N GLY A 51 8.02 -3.49 8.88
CA GLY A 51 8.25 -3.39 10.32
C GLY A 51 7.06 -3.91 11.12
N ASP A 52 6.48 -3.07 11.96
CA ASP A 52 5.28 -3.36 12.75
C ASP A 52 4.00 -2.75 12.14
N TRP A 53 4.03 -2.48 10.85
CA TRP A 53 2.90 -1.90 10.13
C TRP A 53 2.42 -2.80 8.99
N LEU A 54 1.11 -3.01 8.91
CA LEU A 54 0.45 -3.40 7.68
C LEU A 54 0.31 -2.14 6.82
N VAL A 55 0.80 -2.21 5.58
CA VAL A 55 0.68 -1.15 4.58
C VAL A 55 -0.09 -1.69 3.39
N VAL A 56 -1.15 -1.01 3.01
CA VAL A 56 -1.92 -1.28 1.80
C VAL A 56 -1.73 -0.12 0.83
N ASP A 57 -1.22 -0.43 -0.34
CA ASP A 57 -1.06 0.49 -1.45
C ASP A 57 -2.27 0.42 -2.38
N ALA A 58 -2.75 1.56 -2.87
CA ALA A 58 -3.71 1.65 -3.96
C ALA A 58 -3.14 2.53 -5.07
N TRP A 59 -3.18 2.03 -6.31
CA TRP A 59 -2.80 2.78 -7.51
C TRP A 59 -4.03 2.99 -8.37
N HIS A 60 -4.38 4.23 -8.60
CA HIS A 60 -5.51 4.61 -9.43
C HIS A 60 -5.02 4.90 -10.85
N GLU A 61 -5.74 4.39 -11.84
CA GLU A 61 -5.49 4.77 -13.22
C GLU A 61 -5.94 6.23 -13.48
N PRO A 62 -5.36 6.90 -14.46
CA PRO A 62 -5.70 8.29 -14.75
C PRO A 62 -7.22 8.54 -14.87
N GLY A 63 -7.72 9.48 -14.09
CA GLY A 63 -9.14 9.84 -14.02
C GLY A 63 -9.99 9.00 -13.07
N TRP A 64 -9.40 7.96 -12.46
CA TRP A 64 -10.06 7.18 -11.41
C TRP A 64 -9.64 7.67 -10.03
N HIS A 65 -10.55 7.54 -9.06
CA HIS A 65 -10.33 7.86 -7.66
C HIS A 65 -11.14 6.92 -6.76
N THR A 66 -10.66 6.72 -5.55
CA THR A 66 -11.39 6.05 -4.46
C THR A 66 -11.56 7.00 -3.29
N TYR A 67 -12.34 6.61 -2.29
CA TYR A 67 -12.74 7.51 -1.22
C TYR A 67 -12.04 7.17 0.10
N ALA A 68 -11.85 8.21 0.93
CA ALA A 68 -11.21 8.10 2.21
C ALA A 68 -11.96 7.14 3.14
N MET A 69 -11.23 6.45 4.02
CA MET A 69 -11.83 5.57 5.04
C MET A 69 -12.81 6.31 5.95
N ASP A 70 -12.56 7.58 6.20
CA ASP A 70 -13.37 8.49 7.01
C ASP A 70 -14.27 9.41 6.17
N ASN A 71 -14.53 9.08 4.90
CA ASN A 71 -15.32 9.92 3.99
C ASN A 71 -16.71 10.30 4.56
N VAL A 72 -17.42 9.31 5.10
CA VAL A 72 -18.73 9.53 5.71
C VAL A 72 -18.64 10.45 6.94
N GLN A 73 -17.60 10.29 7.77
CA GLN A 73 -17.42 11.13 8.96
C GLN A 73 -17.14 12.59 8.56
N ARG A 74 -16.26 12.82 7.60
CA ARG A 74 -15.99 14.15 7.04
C ARG A 74 -17.26 14.82 6.49
N ALA A 75 -18.05 14.06 5.72
CA ALA A 75 -19.31 14.56 5.19
C ALA A 75 -20.33 14.90 6.30
N ARG A 76 -20.35 14.14 7.38
CA ARG A 76 -21.19 14.45 8.59
C ARG A 76 -20.77 15.77 9.23
N GLU A 77 -19.49 16.00 9.40
CA GLU A 77 -18.96 17.23 10.01
C GLU A 77 -19.36 18.48 9.20
N VAL A 78 -19.28 18.41 7.89
CA VAL A 78 -19.64 19.54 7.03
C VAL A 78 -21.17 19.73 6.93
N THR A 79 -21.92 18.65 6.83
CA THR A 79 -23.37 18.73 6.59
C THR A 79 -24.22 18.78 7.85
N GLY A 80 -23.69 18.35 8.98
CA GLY A 80 -24.44 18.12 10.23
C GLY A 80 -25.48 16.99 10.12
N LYS A 81 -25.47 16.20 9.03
CA LYS A 81 -26.41 15.11 8.82
C LYS A 81 -25.84 13.80 9.39
N ALA A 82 -26.64 13.02 10.11
CA ALA A 82 -26.24 11.69 10.58
C ALA A 82 -25.96 10.71 9.44
N ARG A 83 -26.63 10.89 8.29
CA ARG A 83 -26.43 10.11 7.07
C ARG A 83 -26.32 11.10 5.89
N PRO A 84 -25.11 11.60 5.60
CA PRO A 84 -24.90 12.46 4.46
C PRO A 84 -25.00 11.65 3.16
N ASP A 85 -25.44 12.31 2.09
CA ASP A 85 -25.29 11.77 0.74
C ASP A 85 -23.81 11.93 0.36
N THR A 86 -23.10 10.82 0.30
CA THR A 86 -21.67 10.77 -0.05
C THR A 86 -21.32 9.37 -0.58
N GLU A 87 -20.15 9.25 -1.19
CA GLU A 87 -19.64 7.99 -1.72
C GLU A 87 -19.22 7.02 -0.63
N LEU A 88 -19.22 5.72 -0.99
CA LEU A 88 -18.82 4.67 -0.07
C LEU A 88 -17.33 4.79 0.28
N PRO A 89 -16.97 4.73 1.57
CA PRO A 89 -15.59 4.80 2.00
C PRO A 89 -14.81 3.54 1.61
N THR A 90 -13.49 3.64 1.55
CA THR A 90 -12.62 2.48 1.54
C THR A 90 -12.66 1.80 2.90
N VAL A 91 -12.91 0.49 2.92
CA VAL A 91 -12.88 -0.36 4.10
C VAL A 91 -11.83 -1.45 3.89
N ILE A 92 -10.96 -1.65 4.86
CA ILE A 92 -9.93 -2.70 4.83
C ILE A 92 -10.12 -3.57 6.06
N THR A 93 -10.39 -4.85 5.82
CA THR A 93 -10.64 -5.84 6.87
C THR A 93 -9.54 -6.91 6.83
N PRO A 94 -8.75 -7.09 7.89
CA PRO A 94 -7.75 -8.15 7.95
C PRO A 94 -8.40 -9.52 8.05
N SER A 95 -7.71 -10.53 7.51
CA SER A 95 -8.06 -11.94 7.73
C SER A 95 -7.76 -12.36 9.18
N PRO A 96 -8.28 -13.51 9.66
CA PRO A 96 -8.04 -13.97 11.04
C PRO A 96 -6.56 -14.19 11.41
N GLU A 97 -5.70 -14.34 10.42
CA GLU A 97 -4.24 -14.48 10.59
C GLU A 97 -3.57 -13.16 10.99
N ILE A 98 -4.26 -12.02 10.84
CA ILE A 98 -3.71 -10.69 11.09
C ILE A 98 -4.56 -9.97 12.13
N GLU A 99 -3.93 -9.59 13.23
CA GLU A 99 -4.54 -8.75 14.28
C GLU A 99 -3.92 -7.37 14.22
N LEU A 100 -4.77 -6.34 14.14
CA LEU A 100 -4.38 -4.94 14.03
C LEU A 100 -4.83 -4.13 15.24
N ALA A 101 -4.09 -3.09 15.56
CA ALA A 101 -4.59 -2.02 16.41
C ALA A 101 -5.79 -1.31 15.75
N PRO A 102 -6.74 -0.77 16.51
CA PRO A 102 -7.98 -0.23 15.97
C PRO A 102 -7.82 1.05 15.12
N SER A 103 -6.65 1.68 15.20
CA SER A 103 -6.42 2.95 14.51
C SER A 103 -5.78 2.75 13.14
N TRP A 104 -6.41 3.30 12.12
CA TRP A 104 -5.87 3.39 10.78
C TRP A 104 -5.27 4.75 10.49
N ARG A 105 -4.33 4.76 9.56
CA ARG A 105 -3.77 5.96 8.92
C ARG A 105 -3.95 5.84 7.41
N GLN A 106 -4.04 6.98 6.74
CA GLN A 106 -4.22 7.03 5.28
C GLN A 106 -3.44 8.22 4.71
N THR A 107 -3.13 8.18 3.43
CA THR A 107 -2.71 9.38 2.69
C THR A 107 -3.70 10.51 3.00
N ALA A 108 -3.24 11.74 3.16
CA ALA A 108 -4.15 12.87 3.35
C ALA A 108 -5.10 12.97 2.15
N PRO A 109 -6.42 12.80 2.35
CA PRO A 109 -7.37 12.79 1.24
C PRO A 109 -7.57 14.20 0.70
N THR A 110 -7.81 14.29 -0.62
CA THR A 110 -8.20 15.51 -1.30
C THR A 110 -9.71 15.67 -1.27
N GLU A 111 -10.21 16.89 -1.10
CA GLU A 111 -11.62 17.19 -1.24
C GLU A 111 -12.05 17.09 -2.71
N LEU A 112 -13.06 16.27 -2.98
CA LEU A 112 -13.66 16.03 -4.29
C LEU A 112 -15.12 16.50 -4.33
N SER A 113 -15.52 17.31 -3.36
CA SER A 113 -16.91 17.77 -3.15
C SER A 113 -17.44 18.61 -4.31
N GLN A 114 -18.77 18.57 -4.48
CA GLN A 114 -19.54 19.44 -5.37
C GLN A 114 -20.57 20.19 -4.51
N PRO A 115 -20.18 21.31 -3.87
CA PRO A 115 -21.02 22.03 -2.90
C PRO A 115 -22.34 22.55 -3.51
N GLU A 116 -22.35 22.87 -4.81
CA GLU A 116 -23.53 23.29 -5.55
C GLU A 116 -24.61 22.20 -5.64
N LEU A 117 -24.19 20.93 -5.58
CA LEU A 117 -25.06 19.76 -5.49
C LEU A 117 -25.28 19.31 -4.04
N ARG A 118 -24.70 20.01 -3.06
CA ARG A 118 -24.66 19.63 -1.64
C ARG A 118 -24.03 18.25 -1.40
N TRP A 119 -23.09 17.87 -2.25
CA TRP A 119 -22.37 16.62 -2.21
C TRP A 119 -20.95 16.85 -1.73
N TYR A 120 -20.61 16.22 -0.61
CA TYR A 120 -19.35 16.41 0.08
C TYR A 120 -18.64 15.07 0.19
N THR A 121 -17.43 14.99 -0.39
CA THR A 121 -16.65 13.74 -0.44
C THR A 121 -15.16 14.02 -0.51
N TRP A 122 -14.38 13.11 0.05
CA TRP A 122 -12.92 13.15 0.07
C TRP A 122 -12.37 11.82 -0.43
N GLY A 123 -11.28 11.88 -1.18
CA GLY A 123 -10.73 10.69 -1.80
C GLY A 123 -9.30 10.83 -2.28
N PHE A 124 -8.90 9.87 -3.08
CA PHE A 124 -7.55 9.71 -3.58
C PHE A 124 -7.56 9.46 -5.07
N ALA A 125 -6.68 10.16 -5.79
CA ALA A 125 -6.25 9.86 -7.14
C ALA A 125 -4.77 9.45 -7.12
N ASP A 126 -4.23 8.97 -8.22
CA ASP A 126 -2.85 8.49 -8.37
C ASP A 126 -2.50 7.34 -7.40
N ARG A 127 -1.66 7.58 -6.41
CA ARG A 127 -1.25 6.56 -5.44
C ARG A 127 -1.60 6.98 -4.02
N SER A 128 -2.21 6.07 -3.28
CA SER A 128 -2.53 6.27 -1.88
C SER A 128 -2.09 5.09 -1.02
N PHE A 129 -1.91 5.34 0.28
CA PHE A 129 -1.49 4.38 1.28
C PHE A 129 -2.47 4.35 2.44
N PHE A 130 -2.70 3.17 2.95
CA PHE A 130 -3.42 2.91 4.19
C PHE A 130 -2.52 2.10 5.10
N ALA A 131 -2.45 2.43 6.37
CA ALA A 131 -1.59 1.73 7.31
C ALA A 131 -2.26 1.53 8.67
N ALA A 132 -2.00 0.37 9.29
CA ALA A 132 -2.40 0.07 10.66
C ALA A 132 -1.29 -0.69 11.38
N ARG A 133 -1.16 -0.51 12.71
CA ARG A 133 -0.19 -1.26 13.49
C ARG A 133 -0.59 -2.71 13.61
N VAL A 134 0.38 -3.58 13.37
CA VAL A 134 0.24 -5.03 13.51
C VAL A 134 0.49 -5.41 14.97
N LEU A 135 -0.45 -6.11 15.57
CA LEU A 135 -0.31 -6.73 16.89
C LEU A 135 0.15 -8.19 16.75
N ARG A 136 -0.34 -8.88 15.71
CA ARG A 136 0.04 -10.24 15.33
C ARG A 136 -0.15 -10.44 13.82
N ALA A 137 0.76 -11.16 13.19
CA ALA A 137 0.60 -11.62 11.81
C ALA A 137 1.17 -13.03 11.65
N ASP A 138 0.32 -13.95 11.24
CA ASP A 138 0.70 -15.32 10.89
C ASP A 138 0.90 -15.43 9.37
N PRO A 139 1.71 -16.37 8.88
CA PRO A 139 1.93 -16.58 7.44
C PRO A 139 0.63 -16.86 6.68
N GLY A 140 0.52 -16.33 5.46
CA GLY A 140 -0.64 -16.55 4.60
C GLY A 140 -1.81 -15.60 4.84
N GLY A 141 -1.61 -14.57 5.68
CA GLY A 141 -2.60 -13.54 5.90
C GLY A 141 -2.92 -12.74 4.62
N TRP A 142 -4.10 -12.20 4.57
CA TRP A 142 -4.60 -11.33 3.50
C TRP A 142 -5.47 -10.22 4.09
N VAL A 143 -5.76 -9.20 3.31
CA VAL A 143 -6.77 -8.20 3.63
C VAL A 143 -7.87 -8.22 2.60
N GLN A 144 -9.11 -7.99 3.04
CA GLN A 144 -10.24 -7.68 2.17
C GLN A 144 -10.33 -6.18 1.99
N VAL A 145 -10.49 -5.75 0.75
CA VAL A 145 -10.75 -4.36 0.41
C VAL A 145 -12.16 -4.26 -0.17
N ASP A 146 -12.95 -3.38 0.43
CA ASP A 146 -14.25 -2.95 -0.06
C ASP A 146 -14.17 -1.44 -0.31
N ALA A 147 -14.52 -1.00 -1.52
CA ALA A 147 -14.40 0.39 -1.91
C ALA A 147 -15.30 0.72 -3.11
N GLN A 148 -15.36 1.98 -3.46
CA GLN A 148 -15.95 2.44 -4.70
C GLN A 148 -14.88 3.22 -5.47
N ALA A 149 -14.56 2.76 -6.68
CA ALA A 149 -13.64 3.45 -7.58
C ALA A 149 -14.44 4.15 -8.67
N CYS A 150 -14.34 5.46 -8.77
CA CYS A 150 -15.14 6.27 -9.69
C CYS A 150 -14.31 7.13 -10.62
N THR A 151 -14.89 7.47 -11.74
CA THR A 151 -14.55 8.63 -12.58
C THR A 151 -15.69 9.66 -12.45
N ASP A 152 -15.63 10.74 -13.18
CA ASP A 152 -16.72 11.72 -13.25
C ASP A 152 -18.05 11.13 -13.80
N ARG A 153 -18.05 9.91 -14.34
CA ARG A 153 -19.20 9.33 -15.04
C ARG A 153 -19.54 7.90 -14.64
N LEU A 154 -18.58 7.13 -14.17
CA LEU A 154 -18.72 5.69 -13.96
C LEU A 154 -18.10 5.32 -12.63
N CYS A 155 -18.67 4.31 -11.98
CA CYS A 155 -18.10 3.72 -10.77
C CYS A 155 -17.97 2.19 -10.93
N ALA A 156 -16.84 1.66 -10.50
CA ALA A 156 -16.59 0.24 -10.28
C ALA A 156 -16.69 -0.05 -8.79
N MET A 157 -17.47 -1.06 -8.43
CA MET A 157 -17.51 -1.53 -7.05
C MET A 157 -16.34 -2.47 -6.81
N VAL A 158 -15.63 -2.23 -5.72
CA VAL A 158 -14.63 -3.15 -5.15
C VAL A 158 -15.34 -3.86 -4.01
N ASP A 159 -15.71 -5.12 -4.22
CA ASP A 159 -16.52 -5.90 -3.28
C ASP A 159 -15.78 -7.19 -2.92
N GLY A 160 -15.34 -7.30 -1.68
CA GLY A 160 -14.67 -8.48 -1.18
C GLY A 160 -13.32 -8.79 -1.83
N LEU A 161 -12.60 -7.80 -2.36
CA LEU A 161 -11.31 -8.01 -3.03
C LEU A 161 -10.27 -8.50 -2.03
N ARG A 162 -9.78 -9.72 -2.21
CA ARG A 162 -8.72 -10.27 -1.36
C ARG A 162 -7.34 -9.93 -1.89
N VAL A 163 -6.56 -9.25 -1.06
CA VAL A 163 -5.19 -8.83 -1.34
C VAL A 163 -4.24 -9.61 -0.42
N PRO A 164 -3.41 -10.53 -0.95
CA PRO A 164 -2.43 -11.26 -0.15
C PRO A 164 -1.43 -10.31 0.50
N VAL A 165 -1.08 -10.57 1.76
CA VAL A 165 -0.07 -9.78 2.48
C VAL A 165 1.29 -10.43 2.28
N THR A 166 2.26 -9.64 1.82
CA THR A 166 3.66 -10.04 1.66
C THR A 166 4.51 -9.52 2.81
N GLU A 167 5.64 -10.17 3.10
CA GLU A 167 6.55 -9.74 4.16
C GLU A 167 7.40 -8.51 3.79
N SER A 168 7.52 -8.24 2.50
CA SER A 168 8.28 -7.09 2.00
C SER A 168 7.96 -6.78 0.55
N GLY A 169 8.40 -5.64 0.07
CA GLY A 169 8.28 -5.22 -1.32
C GLY A 169 7.58 -3.86 -1.46
N GLY A 170 7.72 -3.28 -2.65
CA GLY A 170 7.12 -2.00 -2.96
C GLY A 170 7.89 -0.78 -2.44
N ARG A 171 7.27 0.38 -2.58
CA ARG A 171 7.85 1.65 -2.11
C ARG A 171 7.64 1.78 -0.61
N SER A 172 8.71 2.00 0.13
CA SER A 172 8.63 2.34 1.55
C SER A 172 7.85 3.64 1.74
N VAL A 173 6.98 3.66 2.72
CA VAL A 173 6.27 4.83 3.21
C VAL A 173 6.50 4.93 4.71
N ASP A 174 6.65 6.14 5.22
CA ASP A 174 6.61 6.37 6.66
C ASP A 174 5.14 6.40 7.13
N PRO A 175 4.63 5.35 7.79
CA PRO A 175 3.24 5.31 8.21
C PRO A 175 2.90 6.40 9.22
N GLU A 176 3.87 6.91 9.97
CA GLU A 176 3.63 7.98 10.96
C GLU A 176 3.43 9.34 10.29
N SER A 177 3.87 9.50 9.05
CA SER A 177 3.60 10.70 8.23
C SER A 177 2.19 10.74 7.64
N LEU A 178 1.47 9.62 7.65
CA LEU A 178 0.10 9.54 7.14
C LEU A 178 -0.90 10.18 8.10
N ALA A 179 -1.98 10.71 7.55
CA ALA A 179 -3.09 11.27 8.32
C ALA A 179 -3.83 10.18 9.11
N THR A 180 -4.20 10.48 10.34
CA THR A 180 -5.06 9.58 11.14
C THR A 180 -6.46 9.56 10.56
N VAL A 181 -7.03 8.36 10.40
CA VAL A 181 -8.42 8.17 10.02
C VAL A 181 -9.31 8.59 11.18
N GLN A 182 -10.27 9.47 10.91
CA GLN A 182 -11.23 9.91 11.92
C GLN A 182 -12.17 8.76 12.25
N SER A 183 -12.26 8.39 13.53
CA SER A 183 -13.30 7.48 14.00
C SER A 183 -14.61 8.21 14.15
N ALA A 184 -15.72 7.55 13.80
CA ALA A 184 -17.03 8.04 14.19
C ALA A 184 -17.07 8.08 15.74
N GLU A 185 -17.31 9.25 16.31
CA GLU A 185 -17.70 9.32 17.73
C GLU A 185 -19.07 8.63 17.86
N GLU A 186 -19.14 7.61 18.71
CA GLU A 186 -20.39 6.90 19.04
C GLU A 186 -21.36 7.80 19.81
#